data_a3ddd752a1ceb28ef6b7bd667fe4a6c9
#
_entry.id   a3ddd752a1ceb28ef6b7bd667fe4a6c9
#
_cell.length_a   1.000
_cell.length_b   1.000
_cell.length_c   1.000
_cell.angle_alpha   90.00
_cell.angle_beta   90.00
_cell.angle_gamma   90.00
#
_symmetry.space_group_name_H-M   'P 1'
#
loop_
_entity.id
_entity.type
_entity.pdbx_description
1 polymer ?
#
loop_
_entity_poly.entity_id
_entity_poly.type
_entity_poly.pdbx_seq_one_letter_code
_entity_poly.pdbx_strand_id
1 'polypeptide(L)'
;FQIRKGMGQKTGVQARKAKVHKRKVVDRMEPIWFKPMKAWPQFQKLREAVRTAKGITLINGVSEVQKCHFLAGLLAPLDRSGILVTYDEIQAGQLLDDMEFFFPGQVVLFPPREIMLYHTAARSREIMGQRISVMKRLAEGEKLMVVAPVDALLVPDVPTDVFRQSQFRITEGEECSPRDLSRKAVQMGYERTSAVEGPGQFSLRGSIFDIYPLSSEKPFRIDFFDEFVDSI
;
A
#
# COMPACT_ATOMS: atom_id res chain seq x y z
N PHE A 1 -9.34 -5.08 -5.46
CA PHE A 1 -9.57 -5.60 -6.80
C PHE A 1 -8.22 -5.84 -7.48
N GLN A 2 -7.96 -7.04 -7.99
CA GLN A 2 -6.74 -7.37 -8.71
C GLN A 2 -7.09 -7.86 -10.10
N ILE A 3 -6.48 -7.26 -11.12
CA ILE A 3 -6.69 -7.63 -12.52
C ILE A 3 -5.36 -8.11 -13.09
N ARG A 4 -5.33 -9.29 -13.73
CA ARG A 4 -4.19 -9.83 -14.48
C ARG A 4 -4.56 -10.01 -15.93
N LYS A 5 -3.76 -9.42 -16.83
CA LYS A 5 -3.79 -9.78 -18.25
C LYS A 5 -3.20 -11.16 -18.44
N GLY A 6 -3.93 -12.04 -19.11
CA GLY A 6 -3.45 -13.35 -19.51
C GLY A 6 -2.28 -13.20 -20.48
N MET A 7 -1.16 -13.91 -20.25
CA MET A 7 -0.14 -14.07 -21.28
C MET A 7 -0.67 -15.09 -22.30
N GLY A 8 -1.09 -14.62 -23.47
CA GLY A 8 -1.39 -15.48 -24.60
C GLY A 8 -0.22 -16.44 -24.87
N GLN A 9 -0.51 -17.72 -24.96
CA GLN A 9 0.45 -18.74 -25.37
C GLN A 9 0.95 -18.42 -26.80
N LYS A 10 2.12 -17.81 -26.91
CA LYS A 10 2.96 -17.88 -28.10
C LYS A 10 3.87 -19.08 -27.95
N THR A 11 3.59 -20.07 -28.79
CA THR A 11 4.41 -21.24 -29.07
C THR A 11 5.87 -20.86 -29.35
N GLY A 12 6.78 -21.51 -28.62
CA GLY A 12 8.13 -21.81 -29.06
C GLY A 12 9.13 -20.67 -29.07
N VAL A 13 10.19 -20.90 -28.30
CA VAL A 13 11.49 -20.25 -28.28
C VAL A 13 11.62 -19.02 -27.41
N GLN A 14 12.36 -19.26 -26.33
CA GLN A 14 12.87 -18.33 -25.33
C GLN A 14 11.85 -17.80 -24.30
N ALA A 15 11.55 -18.66 -23.34
CA ALA A 15 11.26 -18.24 -21.98
C ALA A 15 12.44 -17.42 -21.43
N ARG A 16 12.51 -16.14 -21.82
CA ARG A 16 13.18 -15.15 -20.99
C ARG A 16 12.39 -15.12 -19.69
N LYS A 17 12.85 -15.94 -18.73
CA LYS A 17 12.52 -15.78 -17.32
C LYS A 17 12.56 -14.30 -17.05
N ALA A 18 11.40 -13.66 -16.95
CA ALA A 18 11.27 -12.47 -16.17
C ALA A 18 11.72 -12.88 -14.77
N LYS A 19 13.02 -12.80 -14.52
CA LYS A 19 13.58 -12.77 -13.20
C LYS A 19 12.84 -11.61 -12.55
N VAL A 20 11.80 -11.94 -11.77
CA VAL A 20 11.57 -11.20 -10.53
C VAL A 20 12.97 -11.09 -9.97
N HIS A 21 13.55 -9.93 -10.07
CA HIS A 21 14.77 -9.61 -9.38
C HIS A 21 14.37 -9.77 -7.91
N LYS A 22 14.52 -11.00 -7.37
CA LYS A 22 15.01 -11.14 -6.02
C LYS A 22 16.29 -10.30 -6.07
N ARG A 23 16.16 -9.04 -5.73
CA ARG A 23 17.31 -8.22 -5.36
C ARG A 23 17.99 -9.08 -4.31
N LYS A 24 19.02 -9.82 -4.72
CA LYS A 24 20.03 -10.30 -3.81
C LYS A 24 20.17 -9.16 -2.82
N VAL A 25 20.18 -9.48 -1.55
CA VAL A 25 20.75 -8.63 -0.53
C VAL A 25 22.14 -8.35 -1.06
N VAL A 26 22.21 -7.35 -1.92
CA VAL A 26 23.44 -6.69 -2.29
C VAL A 26 23.89 -6.23 -0.92
N ASP A 27 25.04 -6.64 -0.52
CA ASP A 27 25.83 -6.04 0.53
C ASP A 27 25.69 -4.52 0.32
N ARG A 28 24.63 -3.93 0.95
CA ARG A 28 24.31 -2.53 0.77
C ARG A 28 25.48 -1.85 1.46
N MET A 29 26.44 -1.37 0.67
CA MET A 29 27.38 -0.40 1.18
C MET A 29 26.56 0.61 1.95
N GLU A 30 26.63 0.48 3.28
CA GLU A 30 25.82 1.37 4.12
C GLU A 30 26.10 2.81 3.70
N PRO A 31 25.03 3.58 3.47
CA PRO A 31 25.17 4.96 3.03
C PRO A 31 26.15 5.71 3.92
N ILE A 32 26.99 6.51 3.32
CA ILE A 32 28.08 7.24 4.00
C ILE A 32 27.58 8.06 5.19
N TRP A 33 26.34 8.54 5.11
CA TRP A 33 25.69 9.33 6.17
C TRP A 33 25.40 8.55 7.46
N PHE A 34 25.43 7.22 7.47
CA PHE A 34 25.29 6.43 8.69
C PHE A 34 26.63 6.10 9.37
N LYS A 35 27.76 6.36 8.71
CA LYS A 35 29.09 6.07 9.28
C LYS A 35 29.35 6.78 10.63
N PRO A 36 29.02 8.08 10.82
CA PRO A 36 29.23 8.74 12.11
C PRO A 36 28.44 8.10 13.25
N MET A 37 27.21 7.66 12.98
CA MET A 37 26.39 7.00 13.99
C MET A 37 26.95 5.65 14.43
N LYS A 38 27.57 4.90 13.51
CA LYS A 38 28.22 3.63 13.83
C LYS A 38 29.40 3.78 14.77
N ALA A 39 30.14 4.88 14.66
CA ALA A 39 31.26 5.18 15.55
C ALA A 39 30.81 5.58 16.96
N TRP A 40 29.52 5.84 17.16
CA TRP A 40 28.97 6.29 18.45
C TRP A 40 28.49 5.12 19.31
N PRO A 41 29.17 4.81 20.44
CA PRO A 41 28.86 3.61 21.25
C PRO A 41 27.45 3.59 21.82
N GLN A 42 26.90 4.76 22.19
CA GLN A 42 25.52 4.87 22.71
C GLN A 42 24.49 4.52 21.62
N PHE A 43 24.73 4.93 20.39
CA PHE A 43 23.88 4.57 19.26
C PHE A 43 23.91 3.06 18.98
N GLN A 44 25.07 2.39 19.13
CA GLN A 44 25.16 0.94 18.96
C GLN A 44 24.38 0.20 20.05
N LYS A 45 24.46 0.65 21.30
CA LYS A 45 23.67 0.09 22.41
C LYS A 45 22.18 0.25 22.15
N LEU A 46 21.74 1.42 21.68
CA LEU A 46 20.37 1.69 21.34
C LEU A 46 19.88 0.81 20.17
N ARG A 47 20.69 0.65 19.14
CA ARG A 47 20.39 -0.22 17.98
C ARG A 47 20.16 -1.65 18.41
N GLU A 48 21.01 -2.18 19.30
CA GLU A 48 20.82 -3.53 19.84
C GLU A 48 19.60 -3.62 20.75
N ALA A 49 19.33 -2.62 21.56
CA ALA A 49 18.13 -2.54 22.37
C ALA A 49 16.86 -2.55 21.49
N VAL A 50 16.79 -1.74 20.44
CA VAL A 50 15.64 -1.70 19.51
C VAL A 50 15.47 -3.02 18.75
N ARG A 51 16.57 -3.71 18.42
CA ARG A 51 16.54 -5.02 17.75
C ARG A 51 15.97 -6.12 18.61
N THR A 52 16.29 -6.10 19.91
CA THR A 52 15.98 -7.18 20.86
C THR A 52 14.84 -6.85 21.82
N ALA A 53 14.46 -5.57 21.93
CA ALA A 53 13.49 -5.09 22.92
C ALA A 53 12.09 -5.66 22.70
N LYS A 54 11.47 -6.05 23.80
CA LYS A 54 10.05 -6.39 23.91
C LYS A 54 9.23 -5.31 24.63
N GLY A 55 9.78 -4.10 24.77
CA GLY A 55 9.16 -3.04 25.56
C GLY A 55 9.38 -1.66 24.95
N ILE A 56 9.11 -0.63 25.73
CA ILE A 56 9.22 0.77 25.34
C ILE A 56 10.68 1.23 25.51
N THR A 57 11.21 1.89 24.50
CA THR A 57 12.52 2.56 24.55
C THR A 57 12.30 4.06 24.43
N LEU A 58 12.68 4.83 25.45
CA LEU A 58 12.61 6.29 25.46
C LEU A 58 13.95 6.87 24.95
N ILE A 59 13.86 7.75 23.96
CA ILE A 59 15.01 8.44 23.38
C ILE A 59 14.83 9.93 23.56
N ASN A 60 15.74 10.58 24.28
CA ASN A 60 15.75 12.01 24.54
C ASN A 60 16.94 12.69 23.87
N GLY A 61 16.81 14.00 23.60
CA GLY A 61 17.91 14.82 23.11
C GLY A 61 18.13 14.77 21.59
N VAL A 62 17.21 14.21 20.83
CA VAL A 62 17.22 14.27 19.36
C VAL A 62 16.41 15.48 18.90
N SER A 63 17.03 16.39 18.15
CA SER A 63 16.33 17.54 17.57
C SER A 63 15.40 17.11 16.42
N GLU A 64 14.40 17.92 16.09
CA GLU A 64 13.46 17.65 14.98
C GLU A 64 14.21 17.39 13.66
N VAL A 65 15.19 18.21 13.33
CA VAL A 65 16.00 18.09 12.10
C VAL A 65 16.79 16.78 12.05
N GLN A 66 17.20 16.25 13.19
CA GLN A 66 18.00 15.02 13.26
C GLN A 66 17.14 13.76 13.37
N LYS A 67 15.85 13.90 13.68
CA LYS A 67 14.94 12.79 14.01
C LYS A 67 14.89 11.76 12.88
N CYS A 68 14.68 12.18 11.64
CA CYS A 68 14.56 11.28 10.49
C CYS A 68 15.85 10.53 10.21
N HIS A 69 17.00 11.23 10.22
CA HIS A 69 18.29 10.60 10.04
C HIS A 69 18.60 9.57 11.15
N PHE A 70 18.29 9.93 12.40
CA PHE A 70 18.48 9.04 13.56
C PHE A 70 17.57 7.80 13.48
N LEU A 71 16.30 7.99 13.17
CA LEU A 71 15.34 6.90 12.96
C LEU A 71 15.77 6.00 11.81
N ALA A 72 16.18 6.58 10.68
CA ALA A 72 16.65 5.82 9.53
C ALA A 72 17.86 4.93 9.88
N GLY A 73 18.81 5.44 10.64
CA GLY A 73 19.96 4.66 11.12
C GLY A 73 19.58 3.51 12.04
N LEU A 74 18.49 3.65 12.82
CA LEU A 74 17.95 2.58 13.68
C LEU A 74 17.15 1.55 12.89
N LEU A 75 16.32 2.01 11.95
CA LEU A 75 15.30 1.17 11.29
C LEU A 75 15.84 0.43 10.07
N ALA A 76 16.76 1.02 9.31
CA ALA A 76 17.29 0.43 8.08
C ALA A 76 17.82 -1.01 8.23
N PRO A 77 18.48 -1.38 9.35
CA PRO A 77 18.98 -2.75 9.52
C PRO A 77 17.92 -3.76 9.96
N LEU A 78 16.70 -3.32 10.31
CA LEU A 78 15.71 -4.21 10.95
C LEU A 78 14.96 -5.10 9.96
N ASP A 79 15.01 -4.78 8.67
CA ASP A 79 14.35 -5.55 7.60
C ASP A 79 12.88 -5.93 7.91
N ARG A 80 12.13 -5.02 8.52
CA ARG A 80 10.72 -5.18 8.91
C ARG A 80 9.94 -3.90 8.67
N SER A 81 8.62 -4.01 8.59
CA SER A 81 7.74 -2.82 8.56
C SER A 81 7.76 -2.10 9.91
N GLY A 82 7.56 -0.79 9.86
CA GLY A 82 7.43 0.08 11.03
C GLY A 82 6.27 1.04 10.88
N ILE A 83 5.75 1.52 12.01
CA ILE A 83 4.76 2.59 12.05
C ILE A 83 5.39 3.78 12.76
N LEU A 84 5.40 4.94 12.10
CA LEU A 84 5.86 6.21 12.62
C LEU A 84 4.62 7.05 12.95
N VAL A 85 4.34 7.20 14.24
CA VAL A 85 3.15 7.91 14.70
C VAL A 85 3.50 9.38 14.93
N THR A 86 2.69 10.29 14.39
CA THR A 86 2.79 11.73 14.57
C THR A 86 1.56 12.27 15.29
N TYR A 87 1.63 13.49 15.81
CA TYR A 87 0.50 14.10 16.50
C TYR A 87 -0.51 14.73 15.53
N ASP A 88 -0.10 15.13 14.33
CA ASP A 88 -1.00 15.69 13.29
C ASP A 88 -0.56 15.33 11.86
N GLU A 89 -1.38 15.74 10.88
CA GLU A 89 -1.15 15.51 9.46
C GLU A 89 0.01 16.35 8.89
N ILE A 90 0.26 17.53 9.42
CA ILE A 90 1.34 18.42 8.96
C ILE A 90 2.68 17.77 9.28
N GLN A 91 2.85 17.30 10.51
CA GLN A 91 4.04 16.57 10.91
C GLN A 91 4.18 15.25 10.15
N ALA A 92 3.06 14.57 9.87
CA ALA A 92 3.09 13.34 9.08
C ALA A 92 3.59 13.59 7.66
N GLY A 93 3.16 14.68 7.01
CA GLY A 93 3.63 15.06 5.69
C GLY A 93 5.14 15.37 5.68
N GLN A 94 5.62 16.16 6.64
CA GLN A 94 7.06 16.46 6.75
C GLN A 94 7.89 15.20 6.99
N LEU A 95 7.44 14.32 7.90
CA LEU A 95 8.15 13.08 8.20
C LEU A 95 8.13 12.11 7.00
N LEU A 96 7.05 12.09 6.21
CA LEU A 96 6.95 11.30 4.98
C LEU A 96 8.03 11.73 3.98
N ASP A 97 8.12 13.02 3.69
CA ASP A 97 9.07 13.58 2.72
C ASP A 97 10.52 13.33 3.17
N ASP A 98 10.83 13.57 4.43
CA ASP A 98 12.17 13.36 4.99
C ASP A 98 12.56 11.87 5.00
N MET A 99 11.64 10.98 5.34
CA MET A 99 11.90 9.54 5.39
C MET A 99 12.00 8.90 4.01
N GLU A 100 11.32 9.45 2.98
CA GLU A 100 11.40 8.98 1.60
C GLU A 100 12.83 9.05 1.06
N PHE A 101 13.63 10.03 1.50
CA PHE A 101 15.06 10.13 1.16
C PHE A 101 15.84 8.89 1.62
N PHE A 102 15.52 8.32 2.78
CA PHE A 102 16.21 7.16 3.35
C PHE A 102 15.64 5.81 2.89
N PHE A 103 14.35 5.77 2.59
CA PHE A 103 13.60 4.56 2.24
C PHE A 103 12.76 4.76 0.97
N PRO A 104 13.39 5.05 -0.19
CA PRO A 104 12.67 5.41 -1.40
C PRO A 104 11.67 4.33 -1.85
N GLY A 105 10.42 4.75 -2.03
CA GLY A 105 9.29 3.89 -2.43
C GLY A 105 8.77 2.96 -1.32
N GLN A 106 9.32 3.05 -0.10
CA GLN A 106 8.93 2.22 1.03
C GLN A 106 8.20 3.02 2.13
N VAL A 107 8.17 4.34 2.04
CA VAL A 107 7.45 5.20 2.99
C VAL A 107 6.06 5.49 2.45
N VAL A 108 5.05 5.36 3.29
CA VAL A 108 3.65 5.58 2.90
C VAL A 108 2.90 6.33 3.99
N LEU A 109 2.03 7.24 3.59
CA LEU A 109 1.11 7.90 4.50
C LEU A 109 -0.12 7.03 4.71
N PHE A 110 -0.51 6.85 5.97
CA PHE A 110 -1.79 6.28 6.35
C PHE A 110 -2.67 7.39 6.92
N PRO A 111 -3.52 8.02 6.09
CA PRO A 111 -4.25 9.23 6.47
C PRO A 111 -5.39 8.92 7.44
N PRO A 112 -5.82 9.89 8.28
CA PRO A 112 -6.99 9.76 9.11
C PRO A 112 -8.26 9.63 8.26
N ARG A 113 -9.29 8.97 8.80
CA ARG A 113 -10.62 8.99 8.20
C ARG A 113 -11.26 10.34 8.51
N GLU A 114 -11.74 11.03 7.48
CA GLU A 114 -12.53 12.22 7.68
C GLU A 114 -13.86 11.87 8.35
N ILE A 115 -14.15 12.48 9.49
CA ILE A 115 -15.48 12.46 10.09
C ILE A 115 -16.35 13.41 9.25
N MET A 116 -17.23 12.83 8.44
CA MET A 116 -18.08 13.57 7.50
C MET A 116 -19.04 14.51 8.20
N LEU A 117 -18.65 15.76 8.39
CA LEU A 117 -19.61 16.81 8.70
C LEU A 117 -19.91 17.73 7.49
N TYR A 118 -18.95 17.91 6.56
CA TYR A 118 -19.13 18.85 5.42
C TYR A 118 -18.26 18.58 4.18
N HIS A 119 -17.68 17.37 3.99
CA HIS A 119 -16.74 17.13 2.89
C HIS A 119 -17.38 16.43 1.68
N THR A 120 -16.85 16.73 0.49
CA THR A 120 -17.32 16.12 -0.75
C THR A 120 -17.00 14.63 -0.77
N ALA A 121 -17.93 13.81 -1.24
CA ALA A 121 -17.79 12.35 -1.38
C ALA A 121 -16.53 11.91 -2.17
N ALA A 122 -15.99 12.78 -3.03
CA ALA A 122 -14.78 12.53 -3.81
C ALA A 122 -13.53 12.44 -2.92
N ARG A 123 -13.32 13.39 -1.98
CA ARG A 123 -12.17 13.41 -1.09
C ARG A 123 -12.19 12.23 -0.12
N SER A 124 -13.36 11.86 0.39
CA SER A 124 -13.50 10.68 1.25
C SER A 124 -13.13 9.38 0.53
N ARG A 125 -13.44 9.26 -0.78
CA ARG A 125 -13.05 8.10 -1.59
C ARG A 125 -11.55 8.05 -1.83
N GLU A 126 -10.90 9.19 -2.04
CA GLU A 126 -9.45 9.28 -2.20
C GLU A 126 -8.71 8.82 -0.94
N ILE A 127 -9.09 9.32 0.24
CA ILE A 127 -8.53 8.90 1.53
C ILE A 127 -8.73 7.40 1.75
N MET A 128 -9.92 6.88 1.46
CA MET A 128 -10.20 5.45 1.54
C MET A 128 -9.31 4.65 0.59
N GLY A 129 -9.10 5.13 -0.63
CA GLY A 129 -8.21 4.51 -1.61
C GLY A 129 -6.76 4.45 -1.13
N GLN A 130 -6.24 5.53 -0.55
CA GLN A 130 -4.90 5.58 0.05
C GLN A 130 -4.75 4.56 1.17
N ARG A 131 -5.70 4.49 2.12
CA ARG A 131 -5.70 3.51 3.21
C ARG A 131 -5.73 2.07 2.69
N ILE A 132 -6.62 1.76 1.74
CA ILE A 132 -6.73 0.44 1.10
C ILE A 132 -5.41 0.08 0.40
N SER A 133 -4.76 1.02 -0.27
CA SER A 133 -3.47 0.79 -0.94
C SER A 133 -2.38 0.41 0.05
N VAL A 134 -2.27 1.10 1.18
CA VAL A 134 -1.30 0.76 2.25
C VAL A 134 -1.60 -0.62 2.83
N MET A 135 -2.86 -0.91 3.17
CA MET A 135 -3.27 -2.20 3.72
C MET A 135 -3.00 -3.35 2.73
N LYS A 136 -3.23 -3.13 1.43
CA LYS A 136 -2.94 -4.10 0.38
C LYS A 136 -1.45 -4.42 0.32
N ARG A 137 -0.58 -3.41 0.25
CA ARG A 137 0.88 -3.58 0.21
C ARG A 137 1.40 -4.33 1.44
N LEU A 138 0.89 -4.00 2.63
CA LEU A 138 1.21 -4.73 3.87
C LEU A 138 0.71 -6.18 3.83
N ALA A 139 -0.51 -6.43 3.34
CA ALA A 139 -1.08 -7.77 3.23
C ALA A 139 -0.34 -8.65 2.20
N GLU A 140 0.27 -8.04 1.18
CA GLU A 140 1.14 -8.67 0.19
C GLU A 140 2.57 -8.95 0.73
N GLY A 141 2.85 -8.51 1.97
CA GLY A 141 4.13 -8.73 2.64
C GLY A 141 5.22 -7.72 2.29
N GLU A 142 4.85 -6.58 1.69
CA GLU A 142 5.80 -5.49 1.47
C GLU A 142 6.27 -4.92 2.80
N LYS A 143 7.55 -4.55 2.86
CA LYS A 143 8.14 -3.90 4.03
C LYS A 143 8.02 -2.40 3.87
N LEU A 144 7.15 -1.80 4.69
CA LEU A 144 6.81 -0.38 4.61
C LEU A 144 7.13 0.34 5.91
N MET A 145 7.54 1.59 5.78
CA MET A 145 7.51 2.59 6.84
C MET A 145 6.20 3.37 6.70
N VAL A 146 5.24 3.04 7.56
CA VAL A 146 3.92 3.68 7.54
C VAL A 146 3.97 4.90 8.45
N VAL A 147 3.79 6.08 7.88
CA VAL A 147 3.63 7.32 8.63
C VAL A 147 2.15 7.54 8.87
N ALA A 148 1.75 7.73 10.11
CA ALA A 148 0.36 7.87 10.49
C ALA A 148 0.18 8.93 11.59
N PRO A 149 -0.64 9.95 11.40
CA PRO A 149 -1.09 10.78 12.52
C PRO A 149 -1.90 9.94 13.49
N VAL A 150 -1.89 10.30 14.78
CA VAL A 150 -2.56 9.53 15.84
C VAL A 150 -4.02 9.27 15.51
N ASP A 151 -4.72 10.25 14.95
CA ASP A 151 -6.15 10.15 14.58
C ASP A 151 -6.42 9.05 13.55
N ALA A 152 -5.44 8.75 12.69
CA ALA A 152 -5.55 7.67 11.72
C ALA A 152 -5.65 6.28 12.37
N LEU A 153 -5.08 6.13 13.57
CA LEU A 153 -4.97 4.87 14.31
C LEU A 153 -6.05 4.69 15.38
N LEU A 154 -6.77 5.75 15.74
CA LEU A 154 -7.82 5.70 16.77
C LEU A 154 -9.10 4.99 16.28
N VAL A 155 -9.33 4.97 14.98
CA VAL A 155 -10.49 4.29 14.38
C VAL A 155 -10.07 2.90 13.94
N PRO A 156 -10.72 1.83 14.45
CA PRO A 156 -10.43 0.47 14.03
C PRO A 156 -10.59 0.28 12.52
N ASP A 157 -9.71 -0.46 11.91
CA ASP A 157 -9.78 -0.87 10.52
C ASP A 157 -10.28 -2.32 10.38
N VAL A 158 -10.53 -2.72 9.15
CA VAL A 158 -10.97 -4.08 8.82
C VAL A 158 -9.85 -5.07 9.20
N PRO A 159 -10.16 -6.16 9.92
CA PRO A 159 -9.19 -7.21 10.23
C PRO A 159 -8.51 -7.77 8.96
N THR A 160 -7.24 -8.13 9.07
CA THR A 160 -6.41 -8.53 7.92
C THR A 160 -6.96 -9.74 7.17
N ASP A 161 -7.55 -10.70 7.87
CA ASP A 161 -8.19 -11.89 7.30
C ASP A 161 -9.44 -11.52 6.50
N VAL A 162 -10.30 -10.67 7.04
CA VAL A 162 -11.48 -10.13 6.34
C VAL A 162 -11.05 -9.32 5.11
N PHE A 163 -10.03 -8.47 5.25
CA PHE A 163 -9.48 -7.70 4.14
C PHE A 163 -8.97 -8.61 3.00
N ARG A 164 -8.24 -9.68 3.33
CA ARG A 164 -7.75 -10.65 2.33
C ARG A 164 -8.89 -11.41 1.65
N GLN A 165 -9.92 -11.80 2.38
CA GLN A 165 -11.10 -12.49 1.82
C GLN A 165 -11.95 -11.58 0.93
N SER A 166 -11.94 -10.27 1.19
CA SER A 166 -12.66 -9.27 0.39
C SER A 166 -11.92 -8.89 -0.89
N GLN A 167 -10.72 -9.43 -1.14
CA GLN A 167 -10.02 -9.19 -2.40
C GLN A 167 -10.64 -10.03 -3.51
N PHE A 168 -10.88 -9.39 -4.64
CA PHE A 168 -11.41 -10.03 -5.82
C PHE A 168 -10.40 -9.97 -6.97
N ARG A 169 -10.11 -11.10 -7.57
CA ARG A 169 -9.18 -11.21 -8.70
C ARG A 169 -9.93 -11.65 -9.94
N ILE A 170 -9.61 -11.03 -11.07
CA ILE A 170 -10.10 -11.39 -12.40
C ILE A 170 -8.91 -11.61 -13.31
N THR A 171 -9.00 -12.66 -14.14
CA THR A 171 -7.97 -13.02 -15.11
C THR A 171 -8.61 -13.26 -16.47
N GLU A 172 -7.97 -12.84 -17.55
CA GLU A 172 -8.42 -13.15 -18.91
C GLU A 172 -8.54 -14.67 -19.11
N GLY A 173 -9.61 -15.11 -19.74
CA GLY A 173 -9.93 -16.52 -19.94
C GLY A 173 -10.58 -17.22 -18.75
N GLU A 174 -10.83 -16.53 -17.64
CA GLU A 174 -11.50 -17.06 -16.46
C GLU A 174 -13.03 -17.07 -16.67
N GLU A 175 -13.69 -18.14 -16.21
CA GLU A 175 -15.14 -18.20 -16.16
C GLU A 175 -15.66 -17.34 -15.01
N CYS A 176 -16.40 -16.30 -15.34
CA CYS A 176 -16.93 -15.35 -14.38
C CYS A 176 -18.20 -14.70 -14.95
N SER A 177 -19.33 -14.89 -14.29
CA SER A 177 -20.58 -14.24 -14.72
C SER A 177 -20.51 -12.71 -14.47
N PRO A 178 -20.77 -11.86 -15.50
CA PRO A 178 -20.85 -10.40 -15.32
C PRO A 178 -21.84 -9.97 -14.24
N ARG A 179 -22.93 -10.74 -14.05
CA ARG A 179 -23.93 -10.48 -13.00
C ARG A 179 -23.40 -10.77 -11.60
N ASP A 180 -22.63 -11.85 -11.45
CA ASP A 180 -22.02 -12.20 -10.17
C ASP A 180 -20.92 -11.22 -9.80
N LEU A 181 -20.15 -10.77 -10.80
CA LEU A 181 -19.18 -9.72 -10.63
C LEU A 181 -19.83 -8.40 -10.17
N SER A 182 -20.96 -8.03 -10.80
CA SER A 182 -21.74 -6.86 -10.41
C SER A 182 -22.26 -6.95 -8.97
N ARG A 183 -22.76 -8.14 -8.56
CA ARG A 183 -23.22 -8.38 -7.19
C ARG A 183 -22.09 -8.26 -6.18
N LYS A 184 -20.92 -8.83 -6.48
CA LYS A 184 -19.72 -8.71 -5.65
C LYS A 184 -19.23 -7.26 -5.54
N ALA A 185 -19.24 -6.50 -6.63
CA ALA A 185 -18.86 -5.09 -6.61
C ALA A 185 -19.79 -4.30 -5.66
N VAL A 186 -21.11 -4.52 -5.70
CA VAL A 186 -22.05 -3.88 -4.76
C VAL A 186 -21.76 -4.30 -3.31
N GLN A 187 -21.50 -5.58 -3.04
CA GLN A 187 -21.15 -6.06 -1.70
C GLN A 187 -19.86 -5.45 -1.17
N MET A 188 -18.93 -5.11 -2.05
CA MET A 188 -17.68 -4.40 -1.71
C MET A 188 -17.86 -2.89 -1.58
N GLY A 189 -19.07 -2.37 -1.72
CA GLY A 189 -19.39 -0.95 -1.56
C GLY A 189 -19.17 -0.10 -2.81
N TYR A 190 -18.98 -0.72 -3.99
CA TYR A 190 -18.93 0.03 -5.25
C TYR A 190 -20.30 0.55 -5.64
N GLU A 191 -20.34 1.78 -6.11
CA GLU A 191 -21.52 2.43 -6.65
C GLU A 191 -21.77 2.03 -8.10
N ARG A 192 -22.98 1.57 -8.40
CA ARG A 192 -23.36 1.28 -9.79
C ARG A 192 -23.80 2.56 -10.50
N THR A 193 -23.14 2.87 -11.61
CA THR A 193 -23.41 4.07 -12.42
C THR A 193 -23.68 3.70 -13.89
N SER A 194 -24.21 4.65 -14.68
CA SER A 194 -24.36 4.48 -16.12
C SER A 194 -23.03 4.57 -16.87
N ALA A 195 -22.12 5.39 -16.35
CA ALA A 195 -20.73 5.54 -16.83
C ALA A 195 -19.81 5.71 -15.64
N VAL A 196 -18.61 5.12 -15.71
CA VAL A 196 -17.62 5.19 -14.64
C VAL A 196 -16.82 6.48 -14.78
N GLU A 197 -16.93 7.38 -13.82
CA GLU A 197 -16.29 8.69 -13.82
C GLU A 197 -15.21 8.82 -12.74
N GLY A 198 -15.24 7.95 -11.73
CA GLY A 198 -14.30 8.03 -10.61
C GLY A 198 -14.11 6.74 -9.82
N PRO A 199 -13.13 6.73 -8.90
CA PRO A 199 -12.85 5.58 -8.04
C PRO A 199 -14.09 5.15 -7.21
N GLY A 200 -14.26 3.83 -7.03
CA GLY A 200 -15.37 3.25 -6.30
C GLY A 200 -16.64 3.09 -7.13
N GLN A 201 -16.60 3.33 -8.43
CA GLN A 201 -17.74 3.17 -9.33
C GLN A 201 -17.56 1.97 -10.25
N PHE A 202 -18.68 1.40 -10.69
CA PHE A 202 -18.72 0.40 -11.75
C PHE A 202 -19.97 0.55 -12.62
N SER A 203 -19.89 0.04 -13.85
CA SER A 203 -20.99 -0.01 -14.81
C SER A 203 -21.02 -1.38 -15.47
N LEU A 204 -22.23 -1.93 -15.68
CA LEU A 204 -22.45 -3.14 -16.48
C LEU A 204 -23.41 -2.80 -17.62
N ARG A 205 -22.93 -2.91 -18.85
CA ARG A 205 -23.68 -2.63 -20.08
C ARG A 205 -23.51 -3.80 -21.07
N GLY A 206 -24.51 -4.66 -21.12
CA GLY A 206 -24.40 -5.90 -21.92
C GLY A 206 -23.28 -6.80 -21.41
N SER A 207 -22.31 -7.08 -22.29
CA SER A 207 -21.11 -7.87 -21.97
C SER A 207 -19.93 -7.04 -21.47
N ILE A 208 -20.06 -5.71 -21.30
CA ILE A 208 -18.99 -4.83 -20.89
C ILE A 208 -19.16 -4.45 -19.41
N PHE A 209 -18.14 -4.74 -18.61
CA PHE A 209 -18.07 -4.35 -17.21
C PHE A 209 -16.94 -3.35 -17.02
N ASP A 210 -17.28 -2.10 -16.78
CA ASP A 210 -16.34 -1.03 -16.45
C ASP A 210 -16.27 -0.90 -14.93
N ILE A 211 -15.05 -0.79 -14.37
CA ILE A 211 -14.84 -0.59 -12.93
C ILE A 211 -13.63 0.30 -12.67
N TYR A 212 -13.76 1.18 -11.66
CA TYR A 212 -12.65 1.98 -11.18
C TYR A 212 -12.34 1.60 -9.73
N PRO A 213 -11.37 0.69 -9.49
CA PRO A 213 -11.00 0.29 -8.14
C PRO A 213 -10.43 1.44 -7.34
N LEU A 214 -10.75 1.49 -6.03
CA LEU A 214 -10.21 2.48 -5.09
C LEU A 214 -8.68 2.41 -4.94
N SER A 215 -8.09 1.25 -5.21
CA SER A 215 -6.64 1.00 -5.10
C SER A 215 -5.90 1.14 -6.44
N SER A 216 -6.53 1.69 -7.47
CA SER A 216 -5.94 1.84 -8.80
C SER A 216 -5.99 3.30 -9.25
N GLU A 217 -4.98 3.73 -10.01
CA GLU A 217 -4.95 5.06 -10.62
C GLU A 217 -5.81 5.17 -11.90
N LYS A 218 -6.27 4.03 -12.43
CA LYS A 218 -6.99 3.97 -13.70
C LYS A 218 -8.19 3.02 -13.60
N PRO A 219 -9.27 3.31 -14.33
CA PRO A 219 -10.37 2.35 -14.51
C PRO A 219 -9.93 1.19 -15.40
N PHE A 220 -10.68 0.09 -15.29
CA PHE A 220 -10.55 -1.08 -16.14
C PHE A 220 -11.86 -1.34 -16.85
N ARG A 221 -11.74 -1.79 -18.10
CA ARG A 221 -12.82 -2.34 -18.89
C ARG A 221 -12.59 -3.83 -19.03
N ILE A 222 -13.62 -4.61 -18.75
CA ILE A 222 -13.63 -6.06 -18.85
C ILE A 222 -14.69 -6.42 -19.87
N ASP A 223 -14.28 -7.00 -20.98
CA ASP A 223 -15.17 -7.51 -21.98
C ASP A 223 -15.43 -9.01 -21.74
N PHE A 224 -16.68 -9.41 -21.84
CA PHE A 224 -17.11 -10.79 -21.65
C PHE A 224 -17.62 -11.40 -22.94
N PHE A 225 -17.22 -12.62 -23.19
CA PHE A 225 -17.88 -13.50 -24.16
C PHE A 225 -18.68 -14.55 -23.38
N ASP A 226 -20.00 -14.36 -23.33
CA ASP A 226 -20.92 -15.13 -22.47
C ASP A 226 -20.50 -15.02 -20.98
N GLU A 227 -20.06 -16.09 -20.34
CA GLU A 227 -19.58 -16.11 -18.96
C GLU A 227 -18.05 -16.16 -18.84
N PHE A 228 -17.31 -15.88 -19.91
CA PHE A 228 -15.86 -15.86 -19.92
C PHE A 228 -15.31 -14.44 -20.07
N VAL A 229 -14.26 -14.14 -19.33
CA VAL A 229 -13.50 -12.89 -19.47
C VAL A 229 -12.69 -12.95 -20.76
N ASP A 230 -13.11 -12.20 -21.79
CA ASP A 230 -12.45 -12.18 -23.10
C ASP A 230 -11.22 -11.28 -23.09
N SER A 231 -11.36 -10.06 -22.53
CA SER A 231 -10.26 -9.11 -22.43
C SER A 231 -10.39 -8.15 -21.25
N ILE A 232 -9.25 -7.52 -20.86
CA ILE A 232 -9.18 -6.54 -19.78
C ILE A 232 -8.34 -5.33 -20.22
#